data_59acb72ea63f71f0bda90429a26630a3
#
_entry.id   59acb72ea63f71f0bda90429a26630a3
#
_cell.length_a   1.000
_cell.length_b   1.000
_cell.length_c   1.000
_cell.angle_alpha   90.00
_cell.angle_beta   90.00
_cell.angle_gamma   90.00
#
_symmetry.space_group_name_H-M   'P 1'
#
loop_
_entity.id
_entity.type
_entity.pdbx_description
1 polymer ?
#
loop_
_entity_poly.entity_id
_entity_poly.type
_entity_poly.pdbx_seq_one_letter_code
_entity_poly.pdbx_strand_id
1 'polypeptide(L)'
;MRGKIGIYKNNNKNFLDYLDSLHNKILKGVPVEQAKVGYTQDTREDIKKRVTQLRWLNESVPDLYNEGLTIALNFTNKANADFFGFDISGVCRYIQHTEYNKGSFYDWHQDCFLGESQEGVYERKLSFSIQLSEPDSYTGGDLEFTDDITLTLEEKERLRQKGTIIIFPSFLQHRVTEITEGQRHALVGWREGKQWT
;
A
#
# COMPACT_ATOMS: atom_id res chain seq x y z
N MET A 1 11.74 -15.39 -12.98
CA MET A 1 12.23 -14.35 -12.03
C MET A 1 11.57 -14.64 -10.69
N ARG A 2 12.32 -15.05 -9.65
CA ARG A 2 11.70 -15.22 -8.30
C ARG A 2 11.20 -13.85 -7.87
N GLY A 3 9.96 -13.76 -7.43
CA GLY A 3 9.38 -12.53 -6.92
C GLY A 3 10.28 -11.93 -5.85
N LYS A 4 10.58 -10.65 -5.97
CA LYS A 4 11.34 -9.89 -4.97
C LYS A 4 10.43 -8.82 -4.40
N ILE A 5 10.63 -8.49 -3.14
CA ILE A 5 10.05 -7.31 -2.51
C ILE A 5 11.17 -6.44 -1.97
N GLY A 6 10.97 -5.13 -1.99
CA GLY A 6 11.86 -4.17 -1.34
C GLY A 6 11.32 -3.84 0.04
N ILE A 7 12.15 -4.01 1.08
CA ILE A 7 11.79 -3.67 2.46
C ILE A 7 12.77 -2.61 2.95
N TYR A 8 12.27 -1.40 3.15
CA TYR A 8 13.06 -0.26 3.64
C TYR A 8 12.55 0.14 5.02
N LYS A 9 13.41 0.08 6.02
CA LYS A 9 13.12 0.57 7.37
C LYS A 9 13.83 1.89 7.59
N ASN A 10 13.08 2.91 7.95
CA ASN A 10 13.64 4.19 8.35
C ASN A 10 13.33 4.47 9.84
N ASN A 11 14.35 4.33 10.66
CA ASN A 11 14.28 4.57 12.12
C ASN A 11 14.66 6.01 12.50
N ASN A 12 14.87 6.91 11.55
CA ASN A 12 15.18 8.29 11.83
C ASN A 12 13.99 8.95 12.54
N LYS A 13 14.24 9.51 13.72
CA LYS A 13 13.21 10.14 14.55
C LYS A 13 12.43 11.21 13.77
N ASN A 14 13.12 12.07 13.03
CA ASN A 14 12.46 13.13 12.26
C ASN A 14 11.52 12.57 11.19
N PHE A 15 11.87 11.44 10.58
CA PHE A 15 11.01 10.77 9.62
C PHE A 15 9.77 10.16 10.29
N LEU A 16 9.93 9.53 11.44
CA LEU A 16 8.80 8.96 12.19
C LEU A 16 7.87 10.07 12.71
N ASP A 17 8.41 11.16 13.27
CA ASP A 17 7.64 12.33 13.69
C ASP A 17 6.88 12.96 12.49
N TYR A 18 7.51 12.98 11.31
CA TYR A 18 6.85 13.45 10.08
C TYR A 18 5.70 12.53 9.66
N LEU A 19 5.88 11.21 9.71
CA LEU A 19 4.80 10.26 9.43
C LEU A 19 3.63 10.43 10.39
N ASP A 20 3.91 10.64 11.69
CA ASP A 20 2.86 10.91 12.69
C ASP A 20 2.11 12.21 12.41
N SER A 21 2.83 13.25 12.03
CA SER A 21 2.21 14.53 11.65
C SER A 21 1.29 14.35 10.43
N LEU A 22 1.78 13.68 9.38
CA LEU A 22 1.01 13.40 8.18
C LEU A 22 -0.22 12.54 8.49
N HIS A 23 -0.06 11.45 9.24
CA HIS A 23 -1.14 10.59 9.68
C HIS A 23 -2.23 11.37 10.42
N ASN A 24 -1.85 12.19 11.40
CA ASN A 24 -2.80 13.00 12.17
C ASN A 24 -3.53 14.05 11.32
N LYS A 25 -2.84 14.67 10.35
CA LYS A 25 -3.49 15.60 9.40
C LYS A 25 -4.53 14.88 8.55
N ILE A 26 -4.21 13.67 8.06
CA ILE A 26 -5.12 12.85 7.26
C ILE A 26 -6.37 12.48 8.06
N LEU A 27 -6.21 11.99 9.29
CA LEU A 27 -7.33 11.61 10.15
C LEU A 27 -8.30 12.77 10.39
N LYS A 28 -7.77 13.99 10.52
CA LYS A 28 -8.56 15.21 10.79
C LYS A 28 -9.18 15.83 9.56
N GLY A 29 -8.50 15.77 8.42
CA GLY A 29 -8.83 16.56 7.23
C GLY A 29 -9.43 15.78 6.07
N VAL A 30 -9.37 14.46 6.07
CA VAL A 30 -9.84 13.64 4.95
C VAL A 30 -11.00 12.74 5.39
N PRO A 31 -12.16 12.80 4.71
CA PRO A 31 -13.31 11.96 5.06
C PRO A 31 -12.98 10.47 4.88
N VAL A 32 -13.57 9.64 5.75
CA VAL A 32 -13.46 8.19 5.69
C VAL A 32 -14.55 7.60 4.81
N GLU A 33 -14.20 6.57 4.05
CA GLU A 33 -15.12 5.78 3.22
C GLU A 33 -14.92 4.29 3.47
N GLN A 34 -15.99 3.50 3.28
CA GLN A 34 -15.88 2.05 3.25
C GLN A 34 -15.18 1.62 1.96
N ALA A 35 -14.19 0.74 2.07
CA ALA A 35 -13.48 0.24 0.91
C ALA A 35 -14.39 -0.59 0.01
N LYS A 36 -14.21 -0.43 -1.29
CA LYS A 36 -14.87 -1.22 -2.32
C LYS A 36 -13.85 -2.12 -3.02
N VAL A 37 -14.31 -3.21 -3.62
CA VAL A 37 -13.54 -4.07 -4.51
C VAL A 37 -14.08 -3.95 -5.94
N GLY A 38 -13.26 -4.30 -6.92
CA GLY A 38 -13.60 -4.18 -8.35
C GLY A 38 -12.93 -3.00 -9.01
N TYR A 39 -13.05 -2.96 -10.33
CA TYR A 39 -12.45 -1.94 -11.18
C TYR A 39 -13.55 -1.30 -12.05
N THR A 40 -13.42 0.01 -12.30
CA THR A 40 -14.37 0.76 -13.14
C THR A 40 -15.80 0.84 -12.58
N GLN A 41 -16.81 0.65 -13.41
CA GLN A 41 -18.22 0.80 -13.05
C GLN A 41 -18.78 -0.31 -12.16
N ASP A 42 -18.06 -1.43 -12.03
CA ASP A 42 -18.45 -2.60 -11.22
C ASP A 42 -17.87 -2.60 -9.80
N THR A 43 -17.38 -1.45 -9.32
CA THR A 43 -16.92 -1.35 -7.92
C THR A 43 -18.08 -1.56 -6.96
N ARG A 44 -17.91 -2.53 -6.06
CA ARG A 44 -18.91 -2.90 -5.06
C ARG A 44 -18.26 -3.17 -3.70
N GLU A 45 -19.04 -3.04 -2.64
CA GLU A 45 -18.66 -3.57 -1.35
C GLU A 45 -18.77 -5.10 -1.39
N ASP A 46 -17.68 -5.78 -1.07
CA ASP A 46 -17.65 -7.25 -0.92
C ASP A 46 -16.99 -7.60 0.40
N ILE A 47 -17.81 -7.74 1.42
CA ILE A 47 -17.39 -8.04 2.79
C ILE A 47 -16.70 -9.41 2.95
N LYS A 48 -16.82 -10.29 1.95
CA LYS A 48 -16.08 -11.57 1.92
C LYS A 48 -14.67 -11.39 1.38
N LYS A 49 -14.41 -10.29 0.66
CA LYS A 49 -13.14 -10.00 0.03
C LYS A 49 -12.35 -8.93 0.77
N ARG A 50 -13.03 -7.88 1.23
CA ARG A 50 -12.39 -6.74 1.90
C ARG A 50 -13.31 -6.07 2.91
N VAL A 51 -12.81 -5.90 4.13
CA VAL A 51 -13.42 -5.07 5.17
C VAL A 51 -12.36 -4.08 5.64
N THR A 52 -12.42 -2.83 5.17
CA THR A 52 -11.39 -1.82 5.43
C THR A 52 -11.99 -0.43 5.22
N GLN A 53 -11.59 0.54 6.02
CA GLN A 53 -11.91 1.94 5.79
C GLN A 53 -10.76 2.64 5.07
N LEU A 54 -11.10 3.60 4.21
CA LEU A 54 -10.15 4.34 3.38
C LEU A 54 -10.33 5.84 3.53
N ARG A 55 -9.23 6.57 3.38
CA ARG A 55 -9.20 8.00 3.06
C ARG A 55 -8.35 8.19 1.82
N TRP A 56 -8.89 8.93 0.85
CA TRP A 56 -8.22 9.15 -0.42
C TRP A 56 -7.42 10.45 -0.40
N LEU A 57 -6.12 10.33 -0.65
CA LEU A 57 -5.26 11.47 -0.91
C LEU A 57 -5.11 11.62 -2.42
N ASN A 58 -5.61 12.72 -2.94
CA ASN A 58 -5.61 13.06 -4.37
C ASN A 58 -5.63 14.59 -4.56
N GLU A 59 -5.98 15.04 -5.74
CA GLU A 59 -6.04 16.47 -6.09
C GLU A 59 -7.01 17.29 -5.23
N SER A 60 -7.97 16.68 -4.53
CA SER A 60 -8.88 17.38 -3.62
C SER A 60 -8.21 17.78 -2.30
N VAL A 61 -7.09 17.16 -1.94
CA VAL A 61 -6.28 17.43 -0.75
C VAL A 61 -4.79 17.52 -1.12
N PRO A 62 -4.42 18.51 -1.98
CA PRO A 62 -3.14 18.52 -2.69
C PRO A 62 -1.91 18.51 -1.76
N ASP A 63 -1.98 19.19 -0.63
CA ASP A 63 -0.85 19.24 0.30
C ASP A 63 -0.56 17.86 0.90
N LEU A 64 -1.59 17.16 1.39
CA LEU A 64 -1.46 15.82 1.97
C LEU A 64 -1.06 14.79 0.90
N TYR A 65 -1.62 14.92 -0.30
CA TYR A 65 -1.25 14.09 -1.43
C TYR A 65 0.22 14.26 -1.80
N ASN A 66 0.71 15.50 -1.91
CA ASN A 66 2.11 15.77 -2.25
C ASN A 66 3.08 15.31 -1.16
N GLU A 67 2.71 15.43 0.13
CA GLU A 67 3.50 14.89 1.23
C GLU A 67 3.66 13.36 1.09
N GLY A 68 2.56 12.64 0.90
CA GLY A 68 2.58 11.18 0.70
C GLY A 68 3.30 10.76 -0.58
N LEU A 69 3.07 11.50 -1.68
CA LEU A 69 3.70 11.25 -2.98
C LEU A 69 5.22 11.41 -2.91
N THR A 70 5.74 12.41 -2.21
CA THR A 70 7.18 12.62 -2.05
C THR A 70 7.86 11.42 -1.41
N ILE A 71 7.27 10.86 -0.34
CA ILE A 71 7.78 9.64 0.29
C ILE A 71 7.75 8.48 -0.72
N ALA A 72 6.59 8.28 -1.35
CA ALA A 72 6.38 7.17 -2.29
C ALA A 72 7.37 7.20 -3.45
N LEU A 73 7.58 8.38 -4.07
CA LEU A 73 8.50 8.54 -5.21
C LEU A 73 9.95 8.20 -4.84
N ASN A 74 10.43 8.70 -3.70
CA ASN A 74 11.81 8.46 -3.26
C ASN A 74 12.10 6.95 -3.13
N PHE A 75 11.22 6.21 -2.46
CA PHE A 75 11.45 4.79 -2.22
C PHE A 75 11.11 3.91 -3.42
N THR A 76 10.05 4.22 -4.18
CA THR A 76 9.70 3.44 -5.37
C THR A 76 10.72 3.59 -6.50
N ASN A 77 11.27 4.80 -6.70
CA ASN A 77 12.34 5.01 -7.68
C ASN A 77 13.60 4.23 -7.29
N LYS A 78 13.98 4.28 -5.99
CA LYS A 78 15.11 3.50 -5.48
C LYS A 78 14.88 2.00 -5.68
N ALA A 79 13.73 1.47 -5.26
CA ALA A 79 13.42 0.05 -5.41
C ALA A 79 13.39 -0.39 -6.87
N ASN A 80 12.85 0.45 -7.75
CA ASN A 80 12.84 0.15 -9.18
C ASN A 80 14.24 0.07 -9.77
N ALA A 81 15.12 0.99 -9.40
CA ALA A 81 16.52 0.99 -9.84
C ALA A 81 17.31 -0.20 -9.29
N ASP A 82 17.09 -0.54 -8.00
CA ASP A 82 17.85 -1.60 -7.33
C ASP A 82 17.39 -3.02 -7.68
N PHE A 83 16.07 -3.22 -7.95
CA PHE A 83 15.49 -4.57 -7.97
C PHE A 83 14.62 -4.90 -9.18
N PHE A 84 13.82 -3.95 -9.70
CA PHE A 84 12.74 -4.29 -10.61
C PHE A 84 13.02 -3.90 -12.06
N GLY A 85 13.54 -2.71 -12.31
CA GLY A 85 13.87 -2.24 -13.66
C GLY A 85 12.66 -2.06 -14.58
N PHE A 86 11.47 -1.81 -14.00
CA PHE A 86 10.25 -1.61 -14.79
C PHE A 86 10.23 -0.24 -15.46
N ASP A 87 9.62 -0.17 -16.66
CA ASP A 87 9.30 1.11 -17.30
C ASP A 87 8.14 1.78 -16.55
N ILE A 88 8.50 2.69 -15.64
CA ILE A 88 7.57 3.44 -14.82
C ILE A 88 7.55 4.87 -15.34
N SER A 89 6.47 5.26 -16.00
CA SER A 89 6.28 6.59 -16.58
C SER A 89 5.22 7.44 -15.86
N GLY A 90 4.39 6.79 -15.04
CA GLY A 90 3.31 7.44 -14.29
C GLY A 90 3.63 7.69 -12.82
N VAL A 91 3.01 8.72 -12.27
CA VAL A 91 2.92 8.95 -10.82
C VAL A 91 1.63 8.36 -10.28
N CYS A 92 1.61 8.04 -9.00
CA CYS A 92 0.37 7.66 -8.31
C CYS A 92 -0.68 8.76 -8.51
N ARG A 93 -1.83 8.43 -9.08
CA ARG A 93 -2.95 9.38 -9.19
C ARG A 93 -3.60 9.65 -7.83
N TYR A 94 -3.48 8.70 -6.90
CA TYR A 94 -4.01 8.78 -5.54
C TYR A 94 -3.25 7.84 -4.62
N ILE A 95 -3.29 8.16 -3.34
CA ILE A 95 -2.76 7.32 -2.25
C ILE A 95 -3.93 7.01 -1.34
N GLN A 96 -4.03 5.77 -0.88
CA GLN A 96 -4.99 5.33 0.12
C GLN A 96 -4.33 5.40 1.51
N HIS A 97 -4.94 6.13 2.43
CA HIS A 97 -4.73 5.89 3.84
C HIS A 97 -5.73 4.80 4.25
N THR A 98 -5.22 3.62 4.56
CA THR A 98 -6.03 2.46 4.94
C THR A 98 -6.14 2.35 6.45
N GLU A 99 -7.33 2.03 6.93
CA GLU A 99 -7.63 1.84 8.34
C GLU A 99 -8.29 0.47 8.54
N TYR A 100 -7.58 -0.42 9.24
CA TYR A 100 -8.03 -1.75 9.58
C TYR A 100 -8.36 -1.80 11.07
N ASN A 101 -9.63 -1.92 11.38
CA ASN A 101 -10.16 -2.10 12.72
C ASN A 101 -10.32 -3.60 13.05
N LYS A 102 -10.67 -3.95 14.29
CA LYS A 102 -11.01 -5.34 14.65
C LYS A 102 -12.02 -5.92 13.67
N GLY A 103 -11.75 -7.12 13.13
CA GLY A 103 -12.53 -7.79 12.10
C GLY A 103 -12.21 -7.33 10.66
N SER A 104 -11.35 -6.32 10.49
CA SER A 104 -10.94 -5.86 9.17
C SER A 104 -9.87 -6.76 8.56
N PHE A 105 -9.96 -6.97 7.25
CA PHE A 105 -9.01 -7.76 6.45
C PHE A 105 -9.08 -7.35 4.98
N TYR A 106 -8.13 -7.83 4.19
CA TYR A 106 -8.19 -7.83 2.74
C TYR A 106 -7.64 -9.16 2.23
N ASP A 107 -8.51 -9.97 1.66
CA ASP A 107 -8.17 -11.31 1.18
C ASP A 107 -7.23 -11.29 -0.03
N TRP A 108 -6.72 -12.45 -0.44
CA TRP A 108 -5.81 -12.63 -1.55
C TRP A 108 -6.25 -11.90 -2.82
N HIS A 109 -5.39 -10.99 -3.30
CA HIS A 109 -5.62 -10.20 -4.49
C HIS A 109 -4.30 -9.78 -5.16
N GLN A 110 -4.42 -9.28 -6.37
CA GLN A 110 -3.37 -8.57 -7.09
C GLN A 110 -3.81 -7.12 -7.26
N ASP A 111 -2.86 -6.21 -7.35
CA ASP A 111 -3.15 -4.79 -7.56
C ASP A 111 -3.18 -4.39 -9.05
N CYS A 112 -2.69 -5.25 -9.93
CA CYS A 112 -2.76 -5.05 -11.38
C CYS A 112 -3.86 -5.90 -12.01
N PHE A 113 -4.35 -5.47 -13.15
CA PHE A 113 -5.38 -6.14 -13.95
C PHE A 113 -4.79 -6.44 -15.32
N LEU A 114 -4.18 -7.63 -15.46
CA LEU A 114 -3.62 -8.06 -16.74
C LEU A 114 -4.73 -8.21 -17.78
N GLY A 115 -4.75 -7.33 -18.76
CA GLY A 115 -5.60 -7.42 -19.93
C GLY A 115 -6.96 -6.69 -19.89
N GLU A 116 -7.30 -5.98 -18.81
CA GLU A 116 -8.62 -5.32 -18.66
C GLU A 116 -8.61 -3.79 -18.62
N SER A 117 -7.46 -3.13 -18.82
CA SER A 117 -7.47 -1.67 -18.83
C SER A 117 -8.09 -1.14 -20.12
N GLN A 118 -9.35 -0.68 -20.03
CA GLN A 118 -10.07 -0.09 -21.18
C GLN A 118 -9.47 1.24 -21.67
N GLU A 119 -8.55 1.82 -20.94
CA GLU A 119 -7.87 3.07 -21.31
C GLU A 119 -6.42 2.89 -21.79
N GLY A 120 -6.01 1.68 -22.09
CA GLY A 120 -4.97 1.29 -23.06
C GLY A 120 -3.55 1.78 -22.85
N VAL A 121 -3.20 2.57 -21.84
CA VAL A 121 -1.89 3.22 -21.80
C VAL A 121 -1.08 2.92 -20.55
N TYR A 122 -1.68 2.74 -19.39
CA TYR A 122 -0.95 2.58 -18.12
C TYR A 122 -1.51 1.48 -17.23
N GLU A 123 -0.62 0.66 -16.69
CA GLU A 123 -0.91 -0.36 -15.69
C GLU A 123 -0.11 -0.13 -14.41
N ARG A 124 -0.64 -0.58 -13.28
CA ARG A 124 0.11 -0.59 -12.02
C ARG A 124 1.29 -1.54 -12.12
N LYS A 125 2.48 -1.04 -11.94
CA LYS A 125 3.74 -1.78 -12.01
C LYS A 125 4.29 -2.12 -10.62
N LEU A 126 4.32 -1.13 -9.74
CA LEU A 126 4.76 -1.29 -8.37
C LEU A 126 3.68 -0.84 -7.40
N SER A 127 3.42 -1.67 -6.41
CA SER A 127 2.66 -1.34 -5.22
C SER A 127 3.59 -0.96 -4.09
N PHE A 128 3.17 -0.04 -3.23
CA PHE A 128 3.86 0.26 -2.00
C PHE A 128 2.90 0.31 -0.81
N SER A 129 3.42 -0.05 0.36
CA SER A 129 2.74 0.10 1.65
C SER A 129 3.70 0.72 2.66
N ILE A 130 3.28 1.80 3.33
CA ILE A 130 4.05 2.48 4.38
C ILE A 130 3.33 2.25 5.71
N GLN A 131 3.98 1.59 6.66
CA GLN A 131 3.39 1.30 7.97
C GLN A 131 3.36 2.55 8.85
N LEU A 132 2.17 2.87 9.36
CA LEU A 132 1.93 4.04 10.21
C LEU A 132 1.69 3.66 11.68
N SER A 133 1.27 2.42 11.96
CA SER A 133 1.01 1.93 13.31
C SER A 133 2.24 1.29 13.95
N GLU A 134 2.36 1.43 15.26
CA GLU A 134 3.33 0.65 16.04
C GLU A 134 2.94 -0.83 16.03
N PRO A 135 3.92 -1.78 15.97
CA PRO A 135 3.64 -3.21 15.84
C PRO A 135 2.84 -3.78 17.01
N ASP A 136 3.00 -3.22 18.21
CA ASP A 136 2.36 -3.67 19.45
C ASP A 136 0.95 -3.06 19.64
N SER A 137 0.52 -2.15 18.74
CA SER A 137 -0.80 -1.51 18.83
C SER A 137 -1.92 -2.34 18.23
N TYR A 138 -1.61 -3.47 17.59
CA TYR A 138 -2.59 -4.35 16.95
C TYR A 138 -2.12 -5.82 16.89
N THR A 139 -3.07 -6.74 16.81
CA THR A 139 -2.84 -8.18 16.62
C THR A 139 -3.49 -8.65 15.32
N GLY A 140 -2.82 -9.51 14.57
CA GLY A 140 -3.19 -9.85 13.19
C GLY A 140 -2.76 -8.75 12.23
N GLY A 141 -3.45 -8.58 11.11
CA GLY A 141 -3.17 -7.54 10.12
C GLY A 141 -1.84 -7.70 9.40
N ASP A 142 -1.33 -8.91 9.30
CA ASP A 142 -0.06 -9.20 8.63
C ASP A 142 -0.21 -9.05 7.11
N LEU A 143 0.74 -8.35 6.49
CA LEU A 143 0.87 -8.33 5.04
C LEU A 143 1.60 -9.61 4.62
N GLU A 144 0.88 -10.48 3.93
CA GLU A 144 1.39 -11.76 3.45
C GLU A 144 1.42 -11.80 1.93
N PHE A 145 2.38 -12.56 1.40
CA PHE A 145 2.54 -12.84 -0.03
C PHE A 145 2.40 -14.33 -0.26
N THR A 146 2.07 -14.74 -1.50
CA THR A 146 2.05 -16.16 -1.88
C THR A 146 3.44 -16.79 -1.82
N ASP A 147 3.49 -18.11 -1.89
CA ASP A 147 4.69 -18.97 -1.67
C ASP A 147 5.89 -18.65 -2.58
N ASP A 148 5.70 -17.88 -3.64
CA ASP A 148 6.80 -17.37 -4.48
C ASP A 148 7.72 -16.39 -3.73
N ILE A 149 7.25 -15.83 -2.60
CA ILE A 149 7.98 -14.94 -1.72
C ILE A 149 8.18 -15.61 -0.37
N THR A 150 9.38 -16.09 -0.12
CA THR A 150 9.75 -16.63 1.19
C THR A 150 10.40 -15.53 2.04
N LEU A 151 9.70 -15.10 3.09
CA LEU A 151 10.20 -14.13 4.06
C LEU A 151 10.76 -14.84 5.30
N THR A 152 11.92 -14.38 5.77
CA THR A 152 12.44 -14.78 7.08
C THR A 152 11.56 -14.24 8.22
N LEU A 153 11.72 -14.78 9.43
CA LEU A 153 11.02 -14.25 10.61
C LEU A 153 11.35 -12.78 10.85
N GLU A 154 12.63 -12.40 10.72
CA GLU A 154 13.07 -11.01 10.86
C GLU A 154 12.40 -10.08 9.81
N GLU A 155 12.28 -10.52 8.56
CA GLU A 155 11.59 -9.75 7.53
C GLU A 155 10.10 -9.58 7.83
N LYS A 156 9.42 -10.65 8.31
CA LYS A 156 8.02 -10.58 8.73
C LYS A 156 7.82 -9.60 9.88
N GLU A 157 8.68 -9.63 10.89
CA GLU A 157 8.66 -8.65 11.99
C GLU A 157 8.91 -7.22 11.48
N ARG A 158 9.83 -7.06 10.54
CA ARG A 158 10.14 -5.76 9.93
C ARG A 158 8.96 -5.19 9.16
N LEU A 159 8.16 -6.03 8.48
CA LEU A 159 6.96 -5.58 7.76
C LEU A 159 5.95 -4.90 8.68
N ARG A 160 5.91 -5.25 9.95
CA ARG A 160 4.97 -4.69 10.93
C ARG A 160 5.42 -3.36 11.52
N GLN A 161 6.72 -3.08 11.51
CA GLN A 161 7.28 -1.92 12.21
C GLN A 161 6.89 -0.61 11.53
N LYS A 162 6.46 0.36 12.33
CA LYS A 162 6.18 1.72 11.88
C LYS A 162 7.38 2.33 11.15
N GLY A 163 7.12 3.08 10.08
CA GLY A 163 8.17 3.64 9.22
C GLY A 163 8.80 2.65 8.25
N THR A 164 8.31 1.40 8.20
CA THR A 164 8.71 0.45 7.15
C THR A 164 7.94 0.75 5.86
N ILE A 165 8.69 0.82 4.77
CA ILE A 165 8.16 0.98 3.41
C ILE A 165 8.41 -0.33 2.67
N ILE A 166 7.33 -0.92 2.20
CA ILE A 166 7.31 -2.19 1.48
C ILE A 166 6.94 -1.91 0.04
N ILE A 167 7.74 -2.39 -0.92
CA ILE A 167 7.54 -2.16 -2.35
C ILE A 167 7.61 -3.51 -3.06
N PHE A 168 6.62 -3.77 -3.90
CA PHE A 168 6.51 -5.04 -4.62
C PHE A 168 5.83 -4.88 -5.98
N PRO A 169 6.08 -5.80 -6.93
CA PRO A 169 5.37 -5.82 -8.19
C PRO A 169 3.86 -5.95 -7.98
N SER A 170 3.07 -5.12 -8.66
CA SER A 170 1.61 -5.07 -8.48
C SER A 170 0.89 -6.36 -8.89
N PHE A 171 1.55 -7.24 -9.65
CA PHE A 171 1.04 -8.57 -10.00
C PHE A 171 1.25 -9.64 -8.93
N LEU A 172 2.01 -9.37 -7.86
CA LEU A 172 2.17 -10.33 -6.77
C LEU A 172 0.87 -10.46 -5.97
N GLN A 173 0.44 -11.70 -5.79
CA GLN A 173 -0.67 -11.99 -4.90
C GLN A 173 -0.27 -11.75 -3.45
N HIS A 174 -1.10 -10.97 -2.77
CA HIS A 174 -0.89 -10.61 -1.37
C HIS A 174 -2.22 -10.43 -0.65
N ARG A 175 -2.17 -10.44 0.67
CA ARG A 175 -3.32 -10.19 1.53
C ARG A 175 -2.93 -9.43 2.79
N VAL A 176 -3.93 -8.88 3.47
CA VAL A 176 -3.82 -8.43 4.86
C VAL A 176 -4.71 -9.34 5.71
N THR A 177 -4.11 -10.06 6.66
CA THR A 177 -4.85 -10.95 7.56
C THR A 177 -5.79 -10.18 8.46
N GLU A 178 -6.76 -10.85 9.07
CA GLU A 178 -7.74 -10.22 9.94
C GLU A 178 -7.08 -9.56 11.17
N ILE A 179 -7.50 -8.35 11.49
CA ILE A 179 -7.19 -7.70 12.77
C ILE A 179 -8.05 -8.32 13.85
N THR A 180 -7.43 -8.94 14.84
CA THR A 180 -8.14 -9.54 15.98
C THR A 180 -8.25 -8.58 17.17
N GLU A 181 -7.28 -7.67 17.31
CA GLU A 181 -7.26 -6.62 18.35
C GLU A 181 -6.58 -5.36 17.83
N GLY A 182 -6.98 -4.20 18.36
CA GLY A 182 -6.38 -2.91 18.05
C GLY A 182 -6.76 -2.36 16.68
N GLN A 183 -5.87 -1.51 16.13
CA GLN A 183 -6.11 -0.81 14.86
C GLN A 183 -4.78 -0.66 14.09
N ARG A 184 -4.81 -0.99 12.79
CA ARG A 184 -3.66 -0.84 11.90
C ARG A 184 -3.91 0.21 10.83
N HIS A 185 -2.94 1.11 10.63
CA HIS A 185 -2.95 2.12 9.58
C HIS A 185 -1.76 1.97 8.64
N ALA A 186 -1.99 2.22 7.35
CA ALA A 186 -0.94 2.27 6.35
C ALA A 186 -1.27 3.27 5.24
N LEU A 187 -0.25 3.82 4.58
CA LEU A 187 -0.41 4.47 3.28
C LEU A 187 -0.11 3.45 2.19
N VAL A 188 -1.01 3.34 1.23
CA VAL A 188 -0.90 2.40 0.11
C VAL A 188 -1.08 3.14 -1.20
N GLY A 189 -0.32 2.79 -2.22
CA GLY A 189 -0.48 3.36 -3.54
C GLY A 189 0.36 2.63 -4.59
N TRP A 190 0.35 3.16 -5.82
CA TRP A 190 0.88 2.46 -6.97
C TRP A 190 1.69 3.39 -7.87
N ARG A 191 2.70 2.81 -8.51
CA ARG A 191 3.38 3.41 -9.65
C ARG A 191 2.90 2.73 -10.92
N GLU A 192 2.65 3.55 -11.92
CA GLU A 192 2.10 3.12 -13.20
C GLU A 192 3.14 3.21 -14.33
N GLY A 193 2.96 2.40 -15.35
CA GLY A 193 3.77 2.38 -16.55
C GLY A 193 3.02 1.77 -17.72
N LYS A 194 3.68 1.62 -18.86
CA LYS A 194 3.10 0.97 -20.04
C LYS A 194 2.61 -0.43 -19.71
N GLN A 195 1.63 -0.93 -20.48
CA GLN A 195 1.13 -2.30 -20.36
C GLN A 195 2.28 -3.33 -20.33
N TRP A 196 2.03 -4.43 -19.64
CA TRP A 196 2.93 -5.58 -19.68
C TRP A 196 2.87 -6.20 -21.09
N THR A 197 4.03 -6.37 -21.72
CA THR A 197 4.19 -7.01 -23.03
C THR A 197 4.81 -8.38 -22.85
#